data_fba961aba7933ec28c10959df1834eb6
#
_entry.id   fba961aba7933ec28c10959df1834eb6
#
_cell.length_a   1.000
_cell.length_b   1.000
_cell.length_c   1.000
_cell.angle_alpha   90.00
_cell.angle_beta   90.00
_cell.angle_gamma   90.00
#
_symmetry.space_group_name_H-M   'P 1'
#
loop_
_entity.id
_entity.type
_entity.pdbx_description
1 polymer ?
#
loop_
_entity_poly.entity_id
_entity_poly.type
_entity_poly.pdbx_seq_one_letter_code
_entity_poly.pdbx_strand_id
1 'polypeptide(L)'
;MLKAAIIGASGYTGAELAGLIQAHPHLSLAGLYVSANSLDAHKPFSSLHPRWRGLIDLPLLPLDEEALSRIHTEADVVFLATAHEVSHDLATGFLAKGLPVFDLSGAFRVPGGDFYERFYGFEHQHQDWLGKAAYGLAEWNQADIRGAKLIAVPGCYPTAALTALKPLQKAGLIAANNKPIISAVSGVTGAGRKASLATSFSEISFKPYGVLNHRHQPEISYHLDNNPVVFQPHLGNFIRGILATIYVQLNDKVTDEQIAEAYHSAYDGQKIVRLTGAWPQINDVAGTPFCDLHWARDGNQLIVVSAIDNLLKGAASQAIQCINIHQGFSPVAGLVQE
;
A
#
# COMPACT_ATOMS: atom_id res chain seq x y z
N MET A 1 -8.44 1.92 23.88
CA MET A 1 -7.84 1.44 22.63
C MET A 1 -8.88 1.57 21.54
N LEU A 2 -8.51 2.11 20.40
CA LEU A 2 -9.37 2.24 19.22
C LEU A 2 -9.66 0.86 18.64
N LYS A 3 -10.92 0.53 18.43
CA LYS A 3 -11.36 -0.79 17.98
C LYS A 3 -11.43 -0.86 16.45
N ALA A 4 -10.65 -1.74 15.85
CA ALA A 4 -10.53 -1.89 14.41
C ALA A 4 -11.19 -3.17 13.90
N ALA A 5 -12.08 -3.05 12.92
CA ALA A 5 -12.62 -4.18 12.16
C ALA A 5 -11.82 -4.37 10.88
N ILE A 6 -11.44 -5.62 10.56
CA ILE A 6 -10.73 -5.97 9.34
C ILE A 6 -11.65 -6.81 8.45
N ILE A 7 -11.96 -6.32 7.25
CA ILE A 7 -12.72 -7.06 6.25
C ILE A 7 -11.73 -7.57 5.19
N GLY A 8 -11.77 -8.87 4.91
CA GLY A 8 -10.77 -9.57 4.10
C GLY A 8 -9.62 -10.15 4.92
N ALA A 9 -9.86 -10.47 6.20
CA ALA A 9 -8.86 -10.94 7.14
C ALA A 9 -8.22 -12.29 6.77
N SER A 10 -8.83 -13.10 5.91
CA SER A 10 -8.25 -14.36 5.41
C SER A 10 -7.13 -14.16 4.38
N GLY A 11 -6.99 -12.97 3.79
CA GLY A 11 -5.92 -12.64 2.84
C GLY A 11 -4.58 -12.39 3.51
N TYR A 12 -3.48 -12.37 2.74
CA TYR A 12 -2.15 -12.07 3.28
C TYR A 12 -2.06 -10.68 3.91
N THR A 13 -2.57 -9.67 3.23
CA THR A 13 -2.58 -8.27 3.73
C THR A 13 -3.43 -8.14 5.00
N GLY A 14 -4.63 -8.75 5.02
CA GLY A 14 -5.48 -8.76 6.21
C GLY A 14 -4.82 -9.45 7.40
N ALA A 15 -4.04 -10.52 7.15
CA ALA A 15 -3.31 -11.23 8.19
C ALA A 15 -2.15 -10.41 8.78
N GLU A 16 -1.38 -9.71 7.94
CA GLU A 16 -0.34 -8.79 8.42
C GLU A 16 -0.96 -7.64 9.23
N LEU A 17 -2.07 -7.08 8.74
CA LEU A 17 -2.78 -6.01 9.41
C LEU A 17 -3.30 -6.44 10.79
N ALA A 18 -3.89 -7.65 10.89
CA ALA A 18 -4.35 -8.21 12.16
C ALA A 18 -3.20 -8.34 13.17
N GLY A 19 -2.03 -8.82 12.72
CA GLY A 19 -0.85 -8.92 13.57
C GLY A 19 -0.32 -7.56 14.03
N LEU A 20 -0.28 -6.57 13.16
CA LEU A 20 0.14 -5.21 13.50
C LEU A 20 -0.82 -4.55 14.49
N ILE A 21 -2.15 -4.69 14.30
CA ILE A 21 -3.16 -4.15 15.23
C ILE A 21 -3.07 -4.84 16.58
N GLN A 22 -2.88 -6.17 16.62
CA GLN A 22 -2.76 -6.93 17.86
C GLN A 22 -1.55 -6.48 18.72
N ALA A 23 -0.46 -6.10 18.07
CA ALA A 23 0.76 -5.62 18.73
C ALA A 23 0.75 -4.10 19.01
N HIS A 24 -0.26 -3.37 18.53
CA HIS A 24 -0.27 -1.91 18.55
C HIS A 24 -0.65 -1.35 19.93
N PRO A 25 0.06 -0.33 20.47
CA PRO A 25 -0.22 0.20 21.80
C PRO A 25 -1.59 0.90 21.94
N HIS A 26 -2.18 1.38 20.83
CA HIS A 26 -3.41 2.19 20.85
C HIS A 26 -4.57 1.56 20.09
N LEU A 27 -4.36 0.44 19.38
CA LEU A 27 -5.40 -0.26 18.62
C LEU A 27 -5.75 -1.60 19.28
N SER A 28 -6.94 -2.11 18.96
CA SER A 28 -7.38 -3.46 19.30
C SER A 28 -8.27 -4.02 18.20
N LEU A 29 -8.32 -5.34 18.04
CA LEU A 29 -9.18 -6.00 17.07
C LEU A 29 -10.62 -6.01 17.57
N ALA A 30 -11.56 -5.40 16.84
CA ALA A 30 -13.01 -5.52 17.04
C ALA A 30 -13.56 -6.81 16.42
N GLY A 31 -12.99 -7.24 15.27
CA GLY A 31 -13.38 -8.45 14.58
C GLY A 31 -12.61 -8.67 13.29
N LEU A 32 -12.57 -9.93 12.85
CA LEU A 32 -11.92 -10.39 11.63
C LEU A 32 -12.99 -10.97 10.71
N TYR A 33 -13.22 -10.32 9.56
CA TYR A 33 -14.35 -10.66 8.69
C TYR A 33 -13.87 -11.21 7.34
N VAL A 34 -14.63 -12.16 6.82
CA VAL A 34 -14.49 -12.77 5.49
C VAL A 34 -15.81 -12.64 4.73
N SER A 35 -15.84 -12.90 3.42
CA SER A 35 -17.11 -12.88 2.67
C SER A 35 -18.14 -13.83 3.31
N ALA A 36 -19.43 -13.49 3.22
CA ALA A 36 -20.52 -14.27 3.82
C ALA A 36 -20.50 -15.76 3.43
N ASN A 37 -20.10 -16.05 2.17
CA ASN A 37 -20.02 -17.40 1.64
C ASN A 37 -18.60 -17.99 1.69
N SER A 38 -17.71 -17.46 2.52
CA SER A 38 -16.35 -17.96 2.63
C SER A 38 -16.29 -19.34 3.28
N LEU A 39 -15.54 -20.26 2.68
CA LEU A 39 -15.22 -21.57 3.28
C LEU A 39 -14.34 -21.45 4.54
N ASP A 40 -13.80 -20.27 4.79
CA ASP A 40 -12.97 -19.97 5.95
C ASP A 40 -13.79 -19.36 7.11
N ALA A 41 -15.09 -19.08 6.90
CA ALA A 41 -15.99 -18.59 7.95
C ALA A 41 -16.01 -19.55 9.16
N HIS A 42 -16.07 -18.97 10.35
CA HIS A 42 -16.07 -19.63 11.66
C HIS A 42 -14.78 -20.40 12.02
N LYS A 43 -13.78 -20.46 11.13
CA LYS A 43 -12.49 -21.05 11.48
C LYS A 43 -11.69 -20.08 12.36
N PRO A 44 -10.89 -20.58 13.32
CA PRO A 44 -9.91 -19.74 13.99
C PRO A 44 -8.95 -19.09 12.97
N PHE A 45 -8.70 -17.80 13.11
CA PHE A 45 -7.76 -17.08 12.25
C PHE A 45 -6.39 -17.76 12.20
N SER A 46 -5.90 -18.23 13.36
CA SER A 46 -4.62 -18.93 13.51
C SER A 46 -4.57 -20.29 12.77
N SER A 47 -5.71 -20.86 12.36
CA SER A 47 -5.74 -22.07 11.53
C SER A 47 -5.33 -21.80 10.07
N LEU A 48 -5.63 -20.60 9.56
CA LEU A 48 -5.24 -20.15 8.22
C LEU A 48 -3.84 -19.53 8.22
N HIS A 49 -3.50 -18.86 9.31
CA HIS A 49 -2.26 -18.11 9.48
C HIS A 49 -1.50 -18.59 10.73
N PRO A 50 -0.84 -19.79 10.68
CA PRO A 50 -0.25 -20.44 11.85
C PRO A 50 0.82 -19.62 12.59
N ARG A 51 1.44 -18.63 11.94
CA ARG A 51 2.41 -17.74 12.60
C ARG A 51 1.78 -16.91 13.74
N TRP A 52 0.45 -16.76 13.74
CA TRP A 52 -0.31 -16.01 14.76
C TRP A 52 -0.95 -16.90 15.83
N ARG A 53 -0.61 -18.21 15.87
CA ARG A 53 -1.15 -19.15 16.84
C ARG A 53 -0.76 -18.73 18.27
N GLY A 54 -1.73 -18.68 19.18
CA GLY A 54 -1.56 -18.22 20.55
C GLY A 54 -1.41 -16.70 20.70
N LEU A 55 -1.45 -15.94 19.61
CA LEU A 55 -1.43 -14.47 19.61
C LEU A 55 -2.78 -13.90 19.15
N ILE A 56 -3.39 -14.50 18.13
CA ILE A 56 -4.69 -14.11 17.59
C ILE A 56 -5.52 -15.38 17.39
N ASP A 57 -6.36 -15.70 18.36
CA ASP A 57 -7.23 -16.87 18.30
C ASP A 57 -8.71 -16.51 18.04
N LEU A 58 -8.95 -15.31 17.47
CA LEU A 58 -10.28 -14.87 17.07
C LEU A 58 -10.80 -15.70 15.89
N PRO A 59 -12.13 -15.97 15.82
CA PRO A 59 -12.74 -16.58 14.66
C PRO A 59 -12.81 -15.61 13.48
N LEU A 60 -12.77 -16.16 12.27
CA LEU A 60 -13.13 -15.43 11.06
C LEU A 60 -14.66 -15.40 10.95
N LEU A 61 -15.26 -14.23 11.03
CA LEU A 61 -16.71 -14.05 11.00
C LEU A 61 -17.19 -13.83 9.55
N PRO A 62 -18.33 -14.43 9.14
CA PRO A 62 -18.93 -14.08 7.86
C PRO A 62 -19.43 -12.63 7.89
N LEU A 63 -19.28 -11.90 6.79
CA LEU A 63 -19.76 -10.54 6.64
C LEU A 63 -21.22 -10.60 6.13
N ASP A 64 -22.15 -10.78 7.04
CA ASP A 64 -23.60 -10.75 6.84
C ASP A 64 -24.21 -9.47 7.44
N GLU A 65 -25.53 -9.33 7.40
CA GLU A 65 -26.23 -8.15 7.95
C GLU A 65 -26.02 -7.97 9.47
N GLU A 66 -25.96 -9.08 10.21
CA GLU A 66 -25.69 -9.05 11.66
C GLU A 66 -24.25 -8.56 11.92
N ALA A 67 -23.29 -9.04 11.15
CA ALA A 67 -21.89 -8.60 11.23
C ALA A 67 -21.75 -7.11 10.88
N LEU A 68 -22.45 -6.63 9.83
CA LEU A 68 -22.48 -5.20 9.49
C LEU A 68 -23.04 -4.35 10.64
N SER A 69 -24.14 -4.77 11.24
CA SER A 69 -24.72 -4.09 12.41
C SER A 69 -23.76 -4.07 13.59
N ARG A 70 -23.08 -5.17 13.87
CA ARG A 70 -22.08 -5.27 14.93
C ARG A 70 -20.88 -4.36 14.68
N ILE A 71 -20.35 -4.34 13.47
CA ILE A 71 -19.24 -3.43 13.10
C ILE A 71 -19.63 -1.98 13.36
N HIS A 72 -20.85 -1.57 12.98
CA HIS A 72 -21.32 -0.21 13.19
C HIS A 72 -21.42 0.19 14.68
N THR A 73 -21.63 -0.76 15.58
CA THR A 73 -21.79 -0.48 17.01
C THR A 73 -20.53 -0.70 17.84
N GLU A 74 -19.64 -1.58 17.39
CA GLU A 74 -18.49 -2.02 18.17
C GLU A 74 -17.15 -1.54 17.64
N ALA A 75 -17.06 -1.16 16.36
CA ALA A 75 -15.82 -0.68 15.76
C ALA A 75 -15.76 0.85 15.69
N ASP A 76 -14.56 1.39 15.88
CA ASP A 76 -14.25 2.82 15.70
C ASP A 76 -13.69 3.10 14.31
N VAL A 77 -13.19 2.07 13.61
CA VAL A 77 -12.55 2.18 12.31
C VAL A 77 -12.65 0.87 11.52
N VAL A 78 -12.72 0.96 10.20
CA VAL A 78 -12.79 -0.19 9.30
C VAL A 78 -11.59 -0.19 8.35
N PHE A 79 -10.93 -1.36 8.25
CA PHE A 79 -9.92 -1.64 7.24
C PHE A 79 -10.48 -2.60 6.18
N LEU A 80 -10.43 -2.20 4.92
CA LEU A 80 -10.86 -3.02 3.78
C LEU A 80 -9.63 -3.61 3.09
N ALA A 81 -9.42 -4.92 3.25
CA ALA A 81 -8.38 -5.71 2.59
C ALA A 81 -9.01 -6.72 1.62
N THR A 82 -9.99 -6.26 0.83
CA THR A 82 -10.83 -7.05 -0.06
C THR A 82 -10.50 -6.81 -1.55
N ALA A 83 -11.19 -7.50 -2.44
CA ALA A 83 -11.18 -7.18 -3.87
C ALA A 83 -11.72 -5.76 -4.12
N HIS A 84 -11.34 -5.16 -5.23
CA HIS A 84 -11.59 -3.75 -5.50
C HIS A 84 -13.08 -3.42 -5.57
N GLU A 85 -13.86 -4.25 -6.25
CA GLU A 85 -15.31 -4.12 -6.38
C GLU A 85 -16.00 -4.25 -5.02
N VAL A 86 -15.52 -5.17 -4.18
CA VAL A 86 -16.08 -5.39 -2.84
C VAL A 86 -15.80 -4.19 -1.93
N SER A 87 -14.58 -3.64 -1.98
CA SER A 87 -14.25 -2.41 -1.23
C SER A 87 -15.08 -1.23 -1.71
N HIS A 88 -15.23 -1.08 -3.04
CA HIS A 88 -16.05 -0.03 -3.65
C HIS A 88 -17.49 -0.04 -3.09
N ASP A 89 -18.11 -1.22 -3.01
CA ASP A 89 -19.49 -1.36 -2.56
C ASP A 89 -19.65 -1.20 -1.04
N LEU A 90 -18.68 -1.71 -0.26
CA LEU A 90 -18.75 -1.69 1.21
C LEU A 90 -18.40 -0.33 1.82
N ALA A 91 -17.44 0.39 1.24
CA ALA A 91 -16.89 1.60 1.84
C ALA A 91 -17.96 2.63 2.16
N THR A 92 -18.87 2.88 1.23
CA THR A 92 -19.91 3.91 1.37
C THR A 92 -20.92 3.60 2.48
N GLY A 93 -21.21 2.33 2.74
CA GLY A 93 -22.06 1.89 3.84
C GLY A 93 -21.47 2.26 5.21
N PHE A 94 -20.17 2.02 5.41
CA PHE A 94 -19.47 2.38 6.63
C PHE A 94 -19.33 3.90 6.79
N LEU A 95 -18.98 4.60 5.70
CA LEU A 95 -18.88 6.06 5.69
C LEU A 95 -20.19 6.76 6.01
N ALA A 96 -21.32 6.24 5.52
CA ALA A 96 -22.66 6.75 5.82
C ALA A 96 -23.02 6.62 7.30
N LYS A 97 -22.44 5.66 8.01
CA LYS A 97 -22.58 5.45 9.46
C LYS A 97 -21.51 6.22 10.28
N GLY A 98 -20.67 7.00 9.63
CA GLY A 98 -19.66 7.83 10.29
C GLY A 98 -18.36 7.11 10.63
N LEU A 99 -18.18 5.84 10.25
CA LEU A 99 -16.95 5.09 10.48
C LEU A 99 -15.88 5.51 9.47
N PRO A 100 -14.68 5.90 9.91
CA PRO A 100 -13.54 6.08 9.00
C PRO A 100 -13.16 4.76 8.33
N VAL A 101 -12.84 4.83 7.03
CA VAL A 101 -12.49 3.67 6.22
C VAL A 101 -11.06 3.82 5.70
N PHE A 102 -10.25 2.77 5.91
CA PHE A 102 -8.91 2.61 5.33
C PHE A 102 -8.99 1.51 4.28
N ASP A 103 -9.02 1.93 3.01
CA ASP A 103 -9.15 1.00 1.88
C ASP A 103 -7.77 0.63 1.33
N LEU A 104 -7.38 -0.64 1.49
CA LEU A 104 -6.14 -1.19 0.94
C LEU A 104 -6.31 -1.71 -0.49
N SER A 105 -7.54 -1.66 -1.02
CA SER A 105 -7.81 -1.98 -2.42
C SER A 105 -7.47 -0.82 -3.37
N GLY A 106 -7.73 -0.99 -4.65
CA GLY A 106 -7.55 0.09 -5.63
C GLY A 106 -8.79 0.95 -5.87
N ALA A 107 -9.88 0.76 -5.10
CA ALA A 107 -11.19 1.31 -5.44
C ALA A 107 -11.28 2.85 -5.38
N PHE A 108 -10.44 3.52 -4.60
CA PHE A 108 -10.54 4.98 -4.39
C PHE A 108 -9.23 5.74 -4.61
N ARG A 109 -8.28 5.19 -5.40
CA ARG A 109 -6.92 5.76 -5.52
C ARG A 109 -6.76 6.83 -6.58
N VAL A 110 -7.52 6.77 -7.67
CA VAL A 110 -7.37 7.69 -8.82
C VAL A 110 -8.72 8.25 -9.19
N PRO A 111 -8.95 9.57 -9.08
CA PRO A 111 -10.22 10.17 -9.46
C PRO A 111 -10.35 10.31 -10.99
N GLY A 112 -11.58 10.16 -11.46
CA GLY A 112 -12.02 10.54 -12.81
C GLY A 112 -11.79 9.53 -13.93
N GLY A 113 -12.44 9.79 -15.07
CA GLY A 113 -12.28 9.07 -16.33
C GLY A 113 -12.76 7.62 -16.34
N ASP A 114 -12.31 6.91 -17.35
CA ASP A 114 -12.55 5.48 -17.58
C ASP A 114 -11.57 4.55 -16.84
N PHE A 115 -10.85 5.10 -15.86
CA PHE A 115 -9.77 4.37 -15.15
C PHE A 115 -10.26 3.06 -14.54
N TYR A 116 -11.41 3.08 -13.86
CA TYR A 116 -11.94 1.89 -13.20
C TYR A 116 -12.49 0.87 -14.18
N GLU A 117 -13.20 1.30 -15.22
CA GLU A 117 -13.66 0.41 -16.29
C GLU A 117 -12.49 -0.27 -16.98
N ARG A 118 -11.48 0.50 -17.36
CA ARG A 118 -10.32 0.02 -18.12
C ARG A 118 -9.41 -0.91 -17.32
N PHE A 119 -9.13 -0.59 -16.05
CA PHE A 119 -8.10 -1.29 -15.27
C PHE A 119 -8.67 -2.22 -14.18
N TYR A 120 -9.93 -2.02 -13.81
CA TYR A 120 -10.58 -2.81 -12.75
C TYR A 120 -11.84 -3.53 -13.23
N GLY A 121 -12.37 -3.19 -14.41
CA GLY A 121 -13.51 -3.86 -15.02
C GLY A 121 -14.87 -3.51 -14.44
N PHE A 122 -14.99 -2.40 -13.70
CA PHE A 122 -16.26 -1.89 -13.18
C PHE A 122 -16.40 -0.38 -13.32
N GLU A 123 -17.62 0.10 -13.46
CA GLU A 123 -17.97 1.52 -13.43
C GLU A 123 -17.98 2.02 -11.98
N HIS A 124 -17.26 3.10 -11.68
CA HIS A 124 -17.20 3.65 -10.33
C HIS A 124 -18.44 4.48 -9.99
N GLN A 125 -19.32 3.96 -9.12
CA GLN A 125 -20.61 4.56 -8.77
C GLN A 125 -20.52 5.68 -7.71
N HIS A 126 -19.37 5.83 -7.02
CA HIS A 126 -19.24 6.71 -5.86
C HIS A 126 -18.24 7.85 -6.13
N GLN A 127 -18.50 8.64 -7.20
CA GLN A 127 -17.62 9.72 -7.64
C GLN A 127 -17.36 10.79 -6.56
N ASP A 128 -18.35 11.08 -5.72
CA ASP A 128 -18.22 12.03 -4.62
C ASP A 128 -17.19 11.59 -3.57
N TRP A 129 -17.13 10.29 -3.28
CA TRP A 129 -16.15 9.73 -2.36
C TRP A 129 -14.77 9.59 -2.99
N LEU A 130 -14.74 9.30 -4.27
CA LEU A 130 -13.51 9.24 -5.04
C LEU A 130 -12.75 10.58 -5.00
N GLY A 131 -13.46 11.70 -5.11
CA GLY A 131 -12.89 13.05 -5.01
C GLY A 131 -12.53 13.49 -3.58
N LYS A 132 -13.04 12.79 -2.54
CA LYS A 132 -12.81 13.11 -1.12
C LYS A 132 -11.82 12.15 -0.44
N ALA A 133 -11.45 11.07 -1.09
CA ALA A 133 -10.51 10.11 -0.55
C ALA A 133 -9.11 10.72 -0.41
N ALA A 134 -8.52 10.64 0.78
CA ALA A 134 -7.13 10.99 0.96
C ALA A 134 -6.24 9.85 0.48
N TYR A 135 -5.24 10.14 -0.34
CA TYR A 135 -4.27 9.14 -0.75
C TYR A 135 -3.27 8.88 0.37
N GLY A 136 -3.25 7.66 0.87
CA GLY A 136 -2.54 7.25 2.08
C GLY A 136 -1.04 7.03 1.92
N LEU A 137 -0.33 7.85 1.12
CA LEU A 137 1.13 7.87 1.09
C LEU A 137 1.62 8.66 2.31
N ALA A 138 1.87 7.96 3.41
CA ALA A 138 1.96 8.50 4.76
C ALA A 138 2.98 9.63 4.92
N GLU A 139 4.16 9.53 4.31
CA GLU A 139 5.22 10.53 4.41
C GLU A 139 4.88 11.85 3.69
N TRP A 140 3.95 11.82 2.72
CA TRP A 140 3.67 12.94 1.85
C TRP A 140 2.32 13.63 2.12
N ASN A 141 1.32 12.89 2.55
CA ASN A 141 -0.06 13.37 2.60
C ASN A 141 -0.62 13.43 4.04
N GLN A 142 0.23 13.70 5.02
CA GLN A 142 -0.18 13.71 6.44
C GLN A 142 -1.34 14.67 6.73
N ALA A 143 -1.34 15.87 6.11
CA ALA A 143 -2.38 16.87 6.31
C ALA A 143 -3.75 16.36 5.82
N ASP A 144 -3.78 15.74 4.64
CA ASP A 144 -5.00 15.21 4.04
C ASP A 144 -5.53 13.99 4.83
N ILE A 145 -4.62 13.12 5.29
CA ILE A 145 -4.97 11.92 6.06
C ILE A 145 -5.64 12.29 7.39
N ARG A 146 -5.19 13.32 8.10
CA ARG A 146 -5.69 13.70 9.43
C ARG A 146 -7.19 13.99 9.49
N GLY A 147 -7.76 14.55 8.46
CA GLY A 147 -9.19 14.94 8.43
C GLY A 147 -10.07 14.04 7.57
N ALA A 148 -9.50 13.05 6.91
CA ALA A 148 -10.23 12.25 5.92
C ALA A 148 -11.10 11.19 6.58
N LYS A 149 -12.30 10.99 6.02
CA LYS A 149 -13.15 9.85 6.39
C LYS A 149 -12.81 8.59 5.59
N LEU A 150 -12.25 8.75 4.39
CA LEU A 150 -11.82 7.67 3.51
C LEU A 150 -10.34 7.87 3.17
N ILE A 151 -9.54 6.88 3.49
CA ILE A 151 -8.12 6.85 3.19
C ILE A 151 -7.89 5.71 2.18
N ALA A 152 -7.48 6.07 0.95
CA ALA A 152 -7.07 5.13 -0.08
C ALA A 152 -5.59 4.80 0.08
N VAL A 153 -5.29 3.66 0.68
CA VAL A 153 -3.91 3.21 0.90
C VAL A 153 -3.27 2.86 -0.45
N PRO A 154 -2.07 3.37 -0.77
CA PRO A 154 -1.39 3.13 -2.05
C PRO A 154 -1.21 1.68 -2.41
N GLY A 155 -1.10 1.37 -3.71
CA GLY A 155 -0.59 0.09 -4.17
C GLY A 155 0.87 -0.12 -3.78
N CYS A 156 1.30 -1.39 -3.66
CA CYS A 156 2.65 -1.69 -3.22
C CYS A 156 3.74 -1.14 -4.17
N TYR A 157 3.58 -1.29 -5.48
CA TYR A 157 4.48 -0.67 -6.45
C TYR A 157 4.41 0.87 -6.47
N PRO A 158 3.21 1.51 -6.44
CA PRO A 158 3.11 2.95 -6.26
C PRO A 158 3.82 3.45 -5.01
N THR A 159 3.72 2.76 -3.87
CA THR A 159 4.46 3.12 -2.67
C THR A 159 5.97 3.15 -2.93
N ALA A 160 6.55 2.08 -3.49
CA ALA A 160 7.98 2.03 -3.79
C ALA A 160 8.42 3.12 -4.78
N ALA A 161 7.65 3.31 -5.86
CA ALA A 161 7.98 4.25 -6.92
C ALA A 161 7.81 5.72 -6.49
N LEU A 162 6.70 6.06 -5.84
CA LEU A 162 6.42 7.43 -5.42
C LEU A 162 7.36 7.88 -4.28
N THR A 163 7.71 6.98 -3.36
CA THR A 163 8.72 7.29 -2.33
C THR A 163 10.07 7.66 -2.97
N ALA A 164 10.44 7.04 -4.09
CA ALA A 164 11.65 7.39 -4.82
C ALA A 164 11.52 8.65 -5.68
N LEU A 165 10.37 8.88 -6.33
CA LEU A 165 10.24 9.92 -7.34
C LEU A 165 9.74 11.27 -6.80
N LYS A 166 8.90 11.29 -5.75
CA LYS A 166 8.31 12.55 -5.25
C LYS A 166 9.33 13.58 -4.75
N PRO A 167 10.45 13.23 -4.10
CA PRO A 167 11.48 14.22 -3.77
C PRO A 167 12.02 14.95 -4.99
N LEU A 168 12.34 14.20 -6.05
CA LEU A 168 12.86 14.76 -7.31
C LEU A 168 11.83 15.60 -8.05
N GLN A 169 10.57 15.14 -8.06
CA GLN A 169 9.45 15.87 -8.67
C GLN A 169 9.21 17.19 -7.94
N LYS A 170 9.12 17.16 -6.61
CA LYS A 170 8.91 18.36 -5.78
C LYS A 170 10.03 19.38 -5.93
N ALA A 171 11.26 18.92 -6.06
CA ALA A 171 12.42 19.77 -6.28
C ALA A 171 12.57 20.26 -7.75
N GLY A 172 11.70 19.82 -8.67
CA GLY A 172 11.76 20.19 -10.09
C GLY A 172 13.00 19.68 -10.82
N LEU A 173 13.56 18.55 -10.37
CA LEU A 173 14.81 18.01 -10.93
C LEU A 173 14.59 17.09 -12.13
N ILE A 174 13.38 16.55 -12.31
CA ILE A 174 13.03 15.64 -13.43
C ILE A 174 12.87 16.44 -14.71
N ALA A 175 13.52 16.01 -15.79
CA ALA A 175 13.41 16.67 -17.10
C ALA A 175 11.99 16.56 -17.66
N ALA A 176 11.40 17.70 -18.06
CA ALA A 176 10.00 17.83 -18.45
C ALA A 176 9.57 16.95 -19.64
N ASN A 177 10.50 16.66 -20.56
CA ASN A 177 10.23 15.90 -21.78
C ASN A 177 10.56 14.40 -21.66
N ASN A 178 10.90 13.93 -20.46
CA ASN A 178 11.24 12.53 -20.23
C ASN A 178 10.31 11.91 -19.18
N LYS A 179 9.95 10.66 -19.43
CA LYS A 179 9.14 9.85 -18.53
C LYS A 179 10.07 9.00 -17.67
N PRO A 180 10.01 9.08 -16.35
CA PRO A 180 10.69 8.10 -15.51
C PRO A 180 10.32 6.68 -15.90
N ILE A 181 11.31 5.79 -16.01
CA ILE A 181 11.12 4.38 -16.33
C ILE A 181 11.30 3.58 -15.04
N ILE A 182 10.29 2.82 -14.67
CA ILE A 182 10.26 2.03 -13.43
C ILE A 182 10.25 0.56 -13.82
N SER A 183 11.36 -0.14 -13.61
CA SER A 183 11.46 -1.59 -13.71
C SER A 183 11.42 -2.17 -12.30
N ALA A 184 10.37 -2.92 -11.96
CA ALA A 184 10.19 -3.41 -10.60
C ALA A 184 9.84 -4.89 -10.57
N VAL A 185 10.34 -5.59 -9.55
CA VAL A 185 10.00 -7.00 -9.28
C VAL A 185 9.29 -7.13 -7.94
N SER A 186 8.26 -7.96 -7.89
CA SER A 186 7.54 -8.31 -6.66
C SER A 186 7.54 -9.80 -6.41
N GLY A 187 7.64 -10.17 -5.13
CA GLY A 187 7.34 -11.52 -4.70
C GLY A 187 5.88 -11.93 -4.94
N VAL A 188 5.66 -13.24 -4.98
CA VAL A 188 4.37 -13.86 -5.36
C VAL A 188 3.20 -13.55 -4.44
N THR A 189 3.44 -13.19 -3.20
CA THR A 189 2.39 -12.80 -2.25
C THR A 189 1.60 -11.58 -2.70
N GLY A 190 2.16 -10.76 -3.62
CA GLY A 190 1.46 -9.64 -4.25
C GLY A 190 0.26 -10.07 -5.11
N ALA A 191 0.20 -11.31 -5.56
CA ALA A 191 -0.94 -11.88 -6.28
C ALA A 191 -2.08 -12.35 -5.35
N GLY A 192 -1.90 -12.28 -4.02
CA GLY A 192 -2.88 -12.71 -3.04
C GLY A 192 -2.82 -14.22 -2.70
N ARG A 193 -3.68 -14.66 -1.77
CA ARG A 193 -3.68 -16.04 -1.23
C ARG A 193 -4.42 -17.05 -2.12
N LYS A 194 -5.27 -16.59 -3.04
CA LYS A 194 -6.02 -17.49 -3.92
C LYS A 194 -5.07 -18.30 -4.79
N ALA A 195 -5.19 -19.61 -4.75
CA ALA A 195 -4.39 -20.50 -5.59
C ALA A 195 -4.64 -20.20 -7.08
N SER A 196 -3.57 -20.09 -7.84
CA SER A 196 -3.60 -19.92 -9.29
C SER A 196 -2.42 -20.62 -9.93
N LEU A 197 -2.56 -20.96 -11.21
CA LEU A 197 -1.46 -21.57 -11.95
C LEU A 197 -0.23 -20.64 -11.98
N ALA A 198 -0.45 -19.35 -12.13
CA ALA A 198 0.63 -18.34 -12.19
C ALA A 198 1.47 -18.23 -10.90
N THR A 199 0.94 -18.68 -9.76
CA THR A 199 1.62 -18.68 -8.45
C THR A 199 1.95 -20.08 -7.95
N SER A 200 1.68 -21.12 -8.77
CA SER A 200 2.05 -22.50 -8.47
C SER A 200 3.56 -22.68 -8.55
N PHE A 201 4.14 -23.43 -7.62
CA PHE A 201 5.59 -23.65 -7.51
C PHE A 201 6.24 -24.14 -8.82
N SER A 202 5.55 -25.00 -9.58
CA SER A 202 6.06 -25.56 -10.84
C SER A 202 5.95 -24.59 -12.04
N GLU A 203 5.13 -23.56 -11.93
CA GLU A 203 4.83 -22.61 -13.02
C GLU A 203 5.43 -21.22 -12.80
N ILE A 204 5.84 -20.97 -11.56
CA ILE A 204 6.38 -19.66 -11.22
C ILE A 204 7.75 -19.45 -11.83
N SER A 205 7.95 -18.30 -12.47
CA SER A 205 9.21 -17.90 -13.06
C SER A 205 9.39 -16.39 -12.92
N PHE A 206 10.63 -15.94 -12.96
CA PHE A 206 10.91 -14.52 -13.11
C PHE A 206 10.47 -14.06 -14.51
N LYS A 207 9.39 -13.29 -14.59
CA LYS A 207 8.80 -12.87 -15.86
C LYS A 207 8.10 -11.51 -15.78
N PRO A 208 8.10 -10.72 -16.88
CA PRO A 208 7.29 -9.52 -16.95
C PRO A 208 5.80 -9.88 -17.04
N TYR A 209 4.95 -8.98 -16.55
CA TYR A 209 3.50 -9.06 -16.74
C TYR A 209 2.91 -7.66 -16.86
N GLY A 210 1.69 -7.54 -17.38
CA GLY A 210 1.00 -6.25 -17.51
C GLY A 210 1.80 -5.19 -18.27
N VAL A 211 2.58 -5.58 -19.29
CA VAL A 211 3.47 -4.68 -20.05
C VAL A 211 2.67 -3.53 -20.62
N LEU A 212 3.02 -2.29 -20.26
CA LEU A 212 2.35 -1.04 -20.64
C LEU A 212 0.84 -1.00 -20.35
N ASN A 213 0.32 -1.94 -19.57
CA ASN A 213 -1.11 -2.04 -19.26
C ASN A 213 -1.37 -2.39 -17.77
N HIS A 214 -0.43 -2.11 -16.89
CA HIS A 214 -0.63 -2.38 -15.47
C HIS A 214 -1.34 -1.21 -14.78
N ARG A 215 -2.36 -1.50 -13.96
CA ARG A 215 -3.17 -0.50 -13.25
C ARG A 215 -2.39 0.46 -12.34
N HIS A 216 -1.21 0.08 -11.88
CA HIS A 216 -0.36 0.95 -11.07
C HIS A 216 0.35 2.04 -11.88
N GLN A 217 0.50 1.90 -13.21
CA GLN A 217 1.12 2.96 -14.03
C GLN A 217 0.35 4.28 -13.97
N PRO A 218 -0.97 4.32 -14.24
CA PRO A 218 -1.75 5.55 -14.10
C PRO A 218 -1.86 6.03 -12.64
N GLU A 219 -1.88 5.13 -11.65
CA GLU A 219 -1.84 5.51 -10.23
C GLU A 219 -0.54 6.27 -9.90
N ILE A 220 0.62 5.76 -10.31
CA ILE A 220 1.90 6.44 -10.12
C ILE A 220 1.92 7.79 -10.85
N SER A 221 1.52 7.82 -12.12
CA SER A 221 1.52 9.05 -12.92
C SER A 221 0.64 10.13 -12.30
N TYR A 222 -0.56 9.77 -11.86
CA TYR A 222 -1.50 10.70 -11.24
C TYR A 222 -0.92 11.31 -9.95
N HIS A 223 -0.37 10.49 -9.06
CA HIS A 223 0.18 10.94 -7.77
C HIS A 223 1.61 11.51 -7.88
N LEU A 224 2.18 11.52 -9.08
CA LEU A 224 3.40 12.24 -9.45
C LEU A 224 3.07 13.56 -10.21
N ASP A 225 2.02 14.27 -9.75
CA ASP A 225 1.54 15.52 -10.33
C ASP A 225 1.17 15.40 -11.82
N ASN A 226 0.56 14.27 -12.20
CA ASN A 226 0.24 13.86 -13.57
C ASN A 226 1.48 13.76 -14.48
N ASN A 227 2.67 13.60 -13.93
CA ASN A 227 3.87 13.32 -14.71
C ASN A 227 3.82 11.86 -15.20
N PRO A 228 3.76 11.62 -16.54
CA PRO A 228 3.63 10.27 -17.05
C PRO A 228 4.89 9.44 -16.80
N VAL A 229 4.70 8.19 -16.43
CA VAL A 229 5.78 7.21 -16.24
C VAL A 229 5.64 6.03 -17.18
N VAL A 230 6.72 5.29 -17.39
CA VAL A 230 6.70 3.94 -17.97
C VAL A 230 6.90 2.96 -16.81
N PHE A 231 5.95 2.05 -16.61
CA PHE A 231 6.02 1.07 -15.53
C PHE A 231 6.02 -0.35 -16.06
N GLN A 232 7.07 -1.10 -15.73
CA GLN A 232 7.25 -2.49 -16.10
C GLN A 232 7.40 -3.36 -14.87
N PRO A 233 6.32 -4.05 -14.41
CA PRO A 233 6.40 -5.00 -13.33
C PRO A 233 6.89 -6.36 -13.78
N HIS A 234 7.58 -7.05 -12.85
CA HIS A 234 7.99 -8.43 -12.97
C HIS A 234 7.47 -9.22 -11.77
N LEU A 235 7.07 -10.46 -12.00
CA LEU A 235 6.83 -11.44 -10.94
C LEU A 235 8.13 -12.18 -10.67
N GLY A 236 8.57 -12.17 -9.42
CA GLY A 236 9.75 -12.91 -8.98
C GLY A 236 9.35 -14.24 -8.33
N ASN A 237 10.24 -15.23 -8.40
CA ASN A 237 10.07 -16.55 -7.79
C ASN A 237 10.49 -16.58 -6.31
N PHE A 238 10.11 -15.55 -5.56
CA PHE A 238 10.32 -15.43 -4.13
C PHE A 238 9.03 -14.96 -3.43
N ILE A 239 8.96 -15.10 -2.12
CA ILE A 239 7.70 -15.00 -1.39
C ILE A 239 7.24 -13.55 -1.27
N ARG A 240 8.09 -12.63 -0.78
CA ARG A 240 7.71 -11.25 -0.46
C ARG A 240 8.85 -10.26 -0.67
N GLY A 241 8.48 -9.01 -0.88
CA GLY A 241 9.35 -7.89 -1.15
C GLY A 241 9.16 -7.31 -2.54
N ILE A 242 9.50 -6.05 -2.70
CA ILE A 242 9.58 -5.33 -3.97
C ILE A 242 10.95 -4.68 -4.07
N LEU A 243 11.58 -4.81 -5.23
CA LEU A 243 12.72 -3.99 -5.64
C LEU A 243 12.32 -3.22 -6.90
N ALA A 244 12.36 -1.89 -6.84
CA ALA A 244 12.11 -1.01 -7.96
C ALA A 244 13.39 -0.29 -8.37
N THR A 245 13.84 -0.51 -9.60
CA THR A 245 14.92 0.24 -10.23
C THR A 245 14.31 1.30 -11.14
N ILE A 246 14.60 2.55 -10.88
CA ILE A 246 13.94 3.69 -11.49
C ILE A 246 14.99 4.53 -12.22
N TYR A 247 14.78 4.71 -13.51
CA TYR A 247 15.63 5.51 -14.39
C TYR A 247 14.99 6.88 -14.59
N VAL A 248 15.73 7.93 -14.29
CA VAL A 248 15.27 9.31 -14.35
C VAL A 248 16.24 10.14 -15.18
N GLN A 249 15.72 10.84 -16.19
CA GLN A 249 16.48 11.90 -16.85
C GLN A 249 16.30 13.18 -16.03
N LEU A 250 17.40 13.74 -15.58
CA LEU A 250 17.45 15.01 -14.86
C LEU A 250 17.50 16.20 -15.83
N ASN A 251 17.07 17.36 -15.35
CA ASN A 251 17.31 18.63 -16.02
C ASN A 251 18.81 18.90 -16.15
N ASP A 252 19.19 19.77 -17.10
CA ASP A 252 20.58 20.18 -17.28
C ASP A 252 21.11 20.88 -16.02
N LYS A 253 22.38 20.64 -15.72
CA LYS A 253 23.10 21.27 -14.59
C LYS A 253 22.62 20.90 -13.18
N VAL A 254 21.76 19.88 -13.03
CA VAL A 254 21.46 19.34 -11.70
C VAL A 254 22.72 18.80 -11.06
N THR A 255 22.97 19.14 -9.80
CA THR A 255 24.14 18.69 -9.04
C THR A 255 23.82 17.54 -8.10
N ASP A 256 24.84 16.83 -7.60
CA ASP A 256 24.66 15.76 -6.61
C ASP A 256 24.12 16.29 -5.28
N GLU A 257 24.50 17.51 -4.91
CA GLU A 257 24.02 18.19 -3.71
C GLU A 257 22.51 18.49 -3.81
N GLN A 258 22.01 18.90 -4.98
CA GLN A 258 20.57 19.15 -5.19
C GLN A 258 19.76 17.85 -5.09
N ILE A 259 20.29 16.75 -5.59
CA ILE A 259 19.64 15.43 -5.47
C ILE A 259 19.61 15.00 -4.00
N ALA A 260 20.75 15.07 -3.32
CA ALA A 260 20.87 14.73 -1.91
C ALA A 260 19.94 15.59 -1.05
N GLU A 261 19.90 16.90 -1.27
CA GLU A 261 19.01 17.84 -0.57
C GLU A 261 17.55 17.50 -0.78
N ALA A 262 17.13 17.11 -2.01
CA ALA A 262 15.77 16.71 -2.30
C ALA A 262 15.34 15.50 -1.44
N TYR A 263 16.19 14.48 -1.29
CA TYR A 263 15.90 13.32 -0.48
C TYR A 263 15.99 13.60 1.02
N HIS A 264 17.01 14.30 1.48
CA HIS A 264 17.16 14.68 2.89
C HIS A 264 16.04 15.59 3.36
N SER A 265 15.68 16.60 2.59
CA SER A 265 14.54 17.48 2.89
C SER A 265 13.20 16.74 2.98
N ALA A 266 13.04 15.65 2.24
CA ALA A 266 11.82 14.85 2.27
C ALA A 266 11.78 13.83 3.42
N TYR A 267 12.94 13.25 3.78
CA TYR A 267 12.95 12.03 4.62
C TYR A 267 13.79 12.13 5.89
N ASP A 268 14.55 13.19 6.11
CA ASP A 268 15.23 13.36 7.40
C ASP A 268 14.20 13.47 8.53
N GLY A 269 14.38 12.63 9.57
CA GLY A 269 13.40 12.48 10.65
C GLY A 269 12.25 11.50 10.37
N GLN A 270 12.11 10.97 9.15
CA GLN A 270 11.14 9.94 8.81
C GLN A 270 11.72 8.55 9.13
N LYS A 271 11.32 7.94 10.24
CA LYS A 271 11.92 6.67 10.70
C LYS A 271 11.68 5.46 9.78
N ILE A 272 10.69 5.52 8.90
CA ILE A 272 10.30 4.40 8.01
C ILE A 272 11.04 4.43 6.69
N VAL A 273 11.38 5.60 6.16
CA VAL A 273 12.17 5.73 4.93
C VAL A 273 13.63 5.90 5.31
N ARG A 274 14.49 5.01 4.79
CA ARG A 274 15.93 5.00 5.09
C ARG A 274 16.70 5.36 3.82
N LEU A 275 17.50 6.43 3.88
CA LEU A 275 18.47 6.76 2.85
C LEU A 275 19.73 5.96 3.16
N THR A 276 20.01 4.92 2.37
CA THR A 276 21.06 3.95 2.66
C THR A 276 22.38 4.32 1.97
N GLY A 277 23.51 4.00 2.61
CA GLY A 277 24.84 4.14 2.01
C GLY A 277 25.22 3.00 1.04
N ALA A 278 24.33 2.03 0.86
CA ALA A 278 24.51 0.86 0.01
C ALA A 278 23.23 0.59 -0.80
N TRP A 279 23.35 -0.22 -1.87
CA TRP A 279 22.21 -0.57 -2.69
C TRP A 279 21.18 -1.37 -1.91
N PRO A 280 19.90 -0.94 -1.92
CA PRO A 280 18.81 -1.64 -1.24
C PRO A 280 18.64 -3.08 -1.74
N GLN A 281 18.31 -3.99 -0.82
CA GLN A 281 18.02 -5.39 -1.10
C GLN A 281 16.69 -5.78 -0.49
N ILE A 282 15.98 -6.72 -1.13
CA ILE A 282 14.71 -7.24 -0.63
C ILE A 282 14.87 -7.87 0.76
N ASN A 283 15.96 -8.57 1.01
CA ASN A 283 16.21 -9.22 2.30
C ASN A 283 16.34 -8.25 3.48
N ASP A 284 16.73 -6.99 3.22
CA ASP A 284 16.92 -5.99 4.26
C ASP A 284 15.60 -5.36 4.72
N VAL A 285 14.56 -5.48 3.90
CA VAL A 285 13.24 -4.89 4.13
C VAL A 285 12.12 -5.91 4.30
N ALA A 286 12.29 -7.16 3.83
CA ALA A 286 11.28 -8.20 3.95
C ALA A 286 10.95 -8.49 5.41
N GLY A 287 9.65 -8.43 5.76
CA GLY A 287 9.16 -8.56 7.14
C GLY A 287 9.28 -7.30 7.98
N THR A 288 9.66 -6.17 7.39
CA THR A 288 9.81 -4.87 8.08
C THR A 288 8.90 -3.80 7.49
N PRO A 289 8.61 -2.72 8.22
CA PRO A 289 7.85 -1.59 7.69
C PRO A 289 8.70 -0.60 6.87
N PHE A 290 9.98 -0.87 6.66
CA PHE A 290 10.91 0.08 6.06
C PHE A 290 10.79 0.18 4.54
N CYS A 291 11.19 1.35 4.02
CA CYS A 291 11.51 1.62 2.64
C CYS A 291 12.96 2.08 2.55
N ASP A 292 13.81 1.32 1.87
CA ASP A 292 15.21 1.66 1.64
C ASP A 292 15.39 2.32 0.28
N LEU A 293 16.12 3.42 0.25
CA LEU A 293 16.43 4.19 -0.96
C LEU A 293 17.93 4.41 -1.10
N HIS A 294 18.42 4.25 -2.32
CA HIS A 294 19.77 4.67 -2.74
C HIS A 294 19.77 5.10 -4.20
N TRP A 295 20.70 5.95 -4.59
CA TRP A 295 20.81 6.46 -5.96
C TRP A 295 22.26 6.65 -6.41
N ALA A 296 22.43 6.63 -7.73
CA ALA A 296 23.68 7.01 -8.38
C ALA A 296 23.38 7.75 -9.69
N ARG A 297 24.28 8.63 -10.08
CA ARG A 297 24.14 9.48 -11.26
C ARG A 297 25.35 9.36 -12.19
N ASP A 298 25.06 9.37 -13.49
CA ASP A 298 26.06 9.57 -14.56
C ASP A 298 25.54 10.63 -15.53
N GLY A 299 26.20 11.78 -15.57
CA GLY A 299 25.71 12.95 -16.32
C GLY A 299 24.30 13.36 -15.84
N ASN A 300 23.35 13.40 -16.75
CA ASN A 300 21.93 13.69 -16.44
C ASN A 300 21.09 12.43 -16.22
N GLN A 301 21.70 11.24 -16.25
CA GLN A 301 21.01 9.98 -15.94
C GLN A 301 21.12 9.68 -14.45
N LEU A 302 19.97 9.55 -13.78
CA LEU A 302 19.89 9.12 -12.40
C LEU A 302 19.25 7.74 -12.33
N ILE A 303 19.82 6.85 -11.54
CA ILE A 303 19.17 5.60 -11.16
C ILE A 303 18.87 5.68 -9.66
N VAL A 304 17.60 5.46 -9.31
CA VAL A 304 17.14 5.34 -7.93
C VAL A 304 16.66 3.92 -7.71
N VAL A 305 17.11 3.28 -6.65
CA VAL A 305 16.61 1.97 -6.24
C VAL A 305 15.81 2.12 -4.96
N SER A 306 14.59 1.55 -4.96
CA SER A 306 13.69 1.49 -3.81
C SER A 306 13.36 0.05 -3.48
N ALA A 307 13.51 -0.34 -2.21
CA ALA A 307 13.12 -1.66 -1.72
C ALA A 307 12.12 -1.55 -0.57
N ILE A 308 11.07 -2.35 -0.60
CA ILE A 308 10.04 -2.46 0.45
C ILE A 308 9.57 -3.89 0.63
N ASP A 309 8.95 -4.20 1.75
CA ASP A 309 8.06 -5.37 1.86
C ASP A 309 6.70 -5.06 1.25
N ASN A 310 6.26 -5.85 0.27
CA ASN A 310 5.01 -5.60 -0.48
C ASN A 310 3.74 -5.74 0.37
N LEU A 311 3.77 -6.52 1.46
CA LEU A 311 2.63 -6.72 2.36
C LEU A 311 2.65 -5.75 3.55
N LEU A 312 3.82 -5.23 3.93
CA LEU A 312 3.97 -4.28 5.04
C LEU A 312 4.01 -2.83 4.53
N LYS A 313 5.19 -2.28 4.24
CA LYS A 313 5.25 -0.89 3.74
C LYS A 313 4.43 -0.70 2.46
N GLY A 314 4.35 -1.74 1.63
CA GLY A 314 3.50 -1.74 0.43
C GLY A 314 1.98 -1.84 0.69
N ALA A 315 1.54 -2.13 1.94
CA ALA A 315 0.12 -2.32 2.26
C ALA A 315 -0.17 -2.13 3.77
N ALA A 316 0.00 -3.17 4.61
CA ALA A 316 -0.51 -3.20 5.98
C ALA A 316 0.16 -2.16 6.89
N SER A 317 1.49 -2.04 6.91
CA SER A 317 2.15 -1.05 7.76
C SER A 317 1.93 0.39 7.25
N GLN A 318 1.72 0.60 5.96
CA GLN A 318 1.30 1.88 5.41
C GLN A 318 -0.10 2.27 5.95
N ALA A 319 -1.03 1.30 6.02
CA ALA A 319 -2.35 1.54 6.59
C ALA A 319 -2.27 1.86 8.10
N ILE A 320 -1.35 1.22 8.85
CA ILE A 320 -1.08 1.55 10.26
C ILE A 320 -0.47 2.96 10.39
N GLN A 321 0.47 3.35 9.52
CA GLN A 321 0.95 4.74 9.52
C GLN A 321 -0.20 5.73 9.28
N CYS A 322 -1.09 5.42 8.33
CA CYS A 322 -2.24 6.28 8.04
C CYS A 322 -3.19 6.41 9.24
N ILE A 323 -3.54 5.33 9.94
CA ILE A 323 -4.39 5.44 11.13
C ILE A 323 -3.68 6.18 12.27
N ASN A 324 -2.37 6.00 12.44
CA ASN A 324 -1.59 6.74 13.41
C ASN A 324 -1.66 8.26 13.16
N ILE A 325 -1.41 8.67 11.91
CA ILE A 325 -1.50 10.08 11.49
C ILE A 325 -2.93 10.61 11.66
N HIS A 326 -3.93 9.83 11.26
CA HIS A 326 -5.34 10.20 11.35
C HIS A 326 -5.77 10.46 12.79
N GLN A 327 -5.30 9.66 13.73
CA GLN A 327 -5.61 9.75 15.16
C GLN A 327 -4.66 10.67 15.95
N GLY A 328 -3.63 11.24 15.30
CA GLY A 328 -2.65 12.08 15.97
C GLY A 328 -1.65 11.32 16.84
N PHE A 329 -1.50 10.01 16.64
CA PHE A 329 -0.44 9.23 17.24
C PHE A 329 0.89 9.45 16.52
N SER A 330 2.00 9.01 17.10
CA SER A 330 3.28 8.94 16.38
C SER A 330 3.10 8.10 15.10
N PRO A 331 3.51 8.58 13.92
CA PRO A 331 3.32 7.84 12.66
C PRO A 331 3.91 6.43 12.68
N VAL A 332 4.85 6.17 13.59
CA VAL A 332 5.56 4.88 13.70
C VAL A 332 5.10 4.02 14.86
N ALA A 333 4.10 4.47 15.63
CA ALA A 333 3.58 3.70 16.78
C ALA A 333 3.15 2.30 16.33
N GLY A 334 3.58 1.28 17.07
CA GLY A 334 3.32 -0.13 16.78
C GLY A 334 4.07 -0.70 15.57
N LEU A 335 4.93 0.07 14.90
CA LEU A 335 5.71 -0.37 13.74
C LEU A 335 7.20 -0.50 14.05
N VAL A 336 7.77 0.46 14.74
CA VAL A 336 9.17 0.46 15.20
C VAL A 336 9.24 1.05 16.59
N GLN A 337 10.36 0.84 17.28
CA GLN A 337 10.60 1.49 18.59
C GLN A 337 10.78 3.00 18.38
N GLU A 338 10.15 3.79 19.25
CA GLU A 338 10.22 5.25 19.26
C GLU A 338 11.55 5.79 19.82
#